data_b6d6239f3c133e1741043d3813666756
#
_entry.id   b6d6239f3c133e1741043d3813666756
#
_cell.length_a   1.000
_cell.length_b   1.000
_cell.length_c   1.000
_cell.angle_alpha   90.00
_cell.angle_beta   90.00
_cell.angle_gamma   90.00
#
_symmetry.space_group_name_H-M   'P 1'
#
loop_
_entity.id
_entity.type
_entity.pdbx_description
1 polymer ?
#
loop_
_entity_poly.entity_id
_entity_poly.type
_entity_poly.pdbx_seq_one_letter_code
_entity_poly.pdbx_strand_id
1 'polypeptide(L)'
;VVAETPVTALFLNVKRILTMCPSACAHHSRIIRNLLNELAEKNLCFSEKHTHMGQRTTRSKLMSYFSAEAQRLGQYEFDIPFSRQQLADYLAVERSGLSLELGKMKQDGLLDFHKSHFVLKV
;
A
#
# COMPACT_ATOMS: atom_id res chain seq x y z
N VAL A 1 -8.12 -9.62 -15.66
CA VAL A 1 -6.84 -8.88 -15.74
C VAL A 1 -6.58 -8.62 -17.22
N VAL A 2 -6.39 -7.37 -17.58
CA VAL A 2 -6.10 -6.93 -18.96
C VAL A 2 -4.77 -6.20 -18.92
N ALA A 3 -3.88 -6.49 -19.90
CA ALA A 3 -2.63 -5.78 -20.06
C ALA A 3 -2.89 -4.46 -20.85
N GLU A 4 -2.50 -3.33 -20.28
CA GLU A 4 -2.60 -2.01 -20.92
C GLU A 4 -1.41 -1.70 -21.83
N THR A 5 -0.31 -2.41 -21.66
CA THR A 5 0.93 -2.31 -22.43
C THR A 5 1.45 -3.71 -22.74
N PRO A 6 2.40 -3.88 -23.69
CA PRO A 6 3.05 -5.17 -23.93
C PRO A 6 3.68 -5.70 -22.63
N VAL A 7 3.34 -6.93 -22.25
CA VAL A 7 3.77 -7.56 -20.99
C VAL A 7 4.41 -8.92 -21.31
N THR A 8 5.54 -9.20 -20.65
CA THR A 8 6.12 -10.53 -20.59
C THR A 8 5.79 -11.13 -19.24
N ALA A 9 5.12 -12.29 -19.21
CA ALA A 9 4.71 -12.96 -17.97
C ALA A 9 5.40 -14.32 -17.83
N LEU A 10 5.88 -14.60 -16.63
CA LEU A 10 6.42 -15.91 -16.24
C LEU A 10 5.42 -16.60 -15.31
N PHE A 11 4.93 -17.76 -15.72
CA PHE A 11 4.05 -18.60 -14.90
C PHE A 11 4.84 -19.68 -14.19
N LEU A 12 4.81 -19.68 -12.86
CA LEU A 12 5.49 -20.65 -12.02
C LEU A 12 4.49 -21.62 -11.37
N ASN A 13 4.68 -22.92 -11.56
CA ASN A 13 3.90 -23.93 -10.85
C ASN A 13 4.54 -24.18 -9.47
N VAL A 14 4.00 -23.54 -8.43
CA VAL A 14 4.54 -23.58 -7.07
C VAL A 14 4.55 -25.02 -6.51
N LYS A 15 3.51 -25.83 -6.76
CA LYS A 15 3.50 -27.24 -6.34
C LYS A 15 4.69 -28.00 -6.90
N ARG A 16 5.00 -27.78 -8.16
CA ARG A 16 6.11 -28.46 -8.85
C ARG A 16 7.47 -28.02 -8.29
N ILE A 17 7.61 -26.71 -7.98
CA ILE A 17 8.83 -26.18 -7.34
C ILE A 17 9.05 -26.81 -5.97
N LEU A 18 7.99 -26.99 -5.18
CA LEU A 18 8.08 -27.59 -3.84
C LEU A 18 8.36 -29.09 -3.84
N THR A 19 8.03 -29.81 -4.92
CA THR A 19 8.12 -31.27 -4.98
C THR A 19 9.29 -31.81 -5.80
N MET A 20 9.97 -30.99 -6.61
CA MET A 20 10.94 -31.44 -7.61
C MET A 20 12.35 -31.80 -7.09
N CYS A 21 12.66 -31.56 -5.83
CA CYS A 21 14.01 -31.82 -5.35
C CYS A 21 14.00 -32.48 -3.96
N PRO A 22 14.23 -33.81 -3.89
CA PRO A 22 14.38 -34.55 -2.63
C PRO A 22 15.61 -34.12 -1.82
N SER A 23 16.62 -33.59 -2.49
CA SER A 23 17.80 -32.99 -1.86
C SER A 23 17.67 -31.46 -1.94
N ALA A 24 17.71 -30.80 -0.81
CA ALA A 24 17.63 -29.32 -0.70
C ALA A 24 18.73 -28.65 -1.53
N CYS A 25 18.51 -28.49 -2.84
CA CYS A 25 19.46 -27.80 -3.69
C CYS A 25 19.37 -26.26 -3.45
N ALA A 26 20.52 -25.58 -3.50
CA ALA A 26 20.65 -24.16 -3.24
C ALA A 26 19.71 -23.28 -4.12
N HIS A 27 19.46 -23.70 -5.37
CA HIS A 27 18.58 -22.98 -6.29
C HIS A 27 17.11 -23.05 -5.85
N HIS A 28 16.59 -24.23 -5.49
CA HIS A 28 15.21 -24.37 -5.00
C HIS A 28 14.99 -23.67 -3.68
N SER A 29 15.93 -23.77 -2.74
CA SER A 29 15.88 -23.06 -1.46
C SER A 29 15.85 -21.55 -1.65
N ARG A 30 16.58 -21.01 -2.63
CA ARG A 30 16.59 -19.58 -2.95
C ARG A 30 15.28 -19.13 -3.59
N ILE A 31 14.71 -19.91 -4.51
CA ILE A 31 13.41 -19.61 -5.12
C ILE A 31 12.31 -19.62 -4.06
N ILE A 32 12.27 -20.65 -3.21
CA ILE A 32 11.28 -20.76 -2.13
C ILE A 32 11.38 -19.58 -1.16
N ARG A 33 12.59 -19.21 -0.75
CA ARG A 33 12.82 -18.07 0.13
C ARG A 33 12.34 -16.76 -0.49
N ASN A 34 12.67 -16.53 -1.77
CA ASN A 34 12.21 -15.34 -2.48
C ASN A 34 10.68 -15.29 -2.60
N LEU A 35 10.04 -16.41 -2.92
CA LEU A 35 8.58 -16.50 -2.98
C LEU A 35 7.92 -16.25 -1.61
N LEU A 36 8.51 -16.78 -0.53
CA LEU A 36 8.02 -16.55 0.83
C LEU A 36 8.15 -15.07 1.22
N ASN A 37 9.27 -14.43 0.90
CA ASN A 37 9.46 -13.01 1.16
C ASN A 37 8.43 -12.15 0.40
N GLU A 38 8.25 -12.40 -0.91
CA GLU A 38 7.24 -11.71 -1.71
C GLU A 38 5.82 -11.90 -1.16
N LEU A 39 5.46 -13.11 -0.76
CA LEU A 39 4.15 -13.39 -0.17
C LEU A 39 3.98 -12.69 1.18
N ALA A 40 5.02 -12.67 2.01
CA ALA A 40 5.00 -11.99 3.30
C ALA A 40 4.83 -10.47 3.11
N GLU A 41 5.60 -9.84 2.22
CA GLU A 41 5.49 -8.41 1.91
C GLU A 41 4.10 -8.04 1.39
N LYS A 42 3.58 -8.83 0.44
CA LYS A 42 2.22 -8.61 -0.08
C LYS A 42 1.15 -8.77 0.99
N ASN A 43 1.31 -9.75 1.88
CA ASN A 43 0.36 -9.98 2.97
C ASN A 43 0.36 -8.79 3.96
N LEU A 44 1.54 -8.26 4.30
CA LEU A 44 1.65 -7.04 5.12
C LEU A 44 0.97 -5.85 4.45
N CYS A 45 1.25 -5.62 3.16
CA CYS A 45 0.63 -4.54 2.39
C CYS A 45 -0.91 -4.67 2.34
N PHE A 46 -1.45 -5.88 2.16
CA PHE A 46 -2.89 -6.12 2.21
C PHE A 46 -3.47 -5.89 3.61
N SER A 47 -2.77 -6.31 4.65
CA SER A 47 -3.19 -6.09 6.04
C SER A 47 -3.28 -4.60 6.37
N GLU A 48 -2.27 -3.82 6.00
CA GLU A 48 -2.27 -2.36 6.16
C GLU A 48 -3.44 -1.70 5.42
N LYS A 49 -3.59 -2.03 4.13
CA LYS A 49 -4.70 -1.52 3.32
C LYS A 49 -6.04 -1.86 3.95
N HIS A 50 -6.21 -3.10 4.42
CA HIS A 50 -7.44 -3.54 5.08
C HIS A 50 -7.71 -2.73 6.36
N THR A 51 -6.67 -2.44 7.14
CA THR A 51 -6.77 -1.61 8.35
C THR A 51 -7.25 -0.20 8.03
N HIS A 52 -6.71 0.43 6.97
CA HIS A 52 -7.14 1.77 6.55
C HIS A 52 -8.57 1.78 6.00
N MET A 53 -8.90 0.80 5.15
CA MET A 53 -10.24 0.68 4.55
C MET A 53 -11.32 0.33 5.57
N GLY A 54 -10.98 -0.40 6.62
CA GLY A 54 -11.88 -0.81 7.70
C GLY A 54 -12.36 0.35 8.58
N GLN A 55 -11.75 1.52 8.49
CA GLN A 55 -12.18 2.71 9.21
C GLN A 55 -13.54 3.21 8.69
N ARG A 56 -14.39 3.70 9.61
CA ARG A 56 -15.77 4.07 9.27
C ARG A 56 -15.90 5.34 8.43
N THR A 57 -15.05 6.33 8.68
CA THR A 57 -15.15 7.65 8.04
C THR A 57 -13.96 7.91 7.13
N THR A 58 -14.14 8.76 6.12
CA THR A 58 -13.05 9.21 5.23
C THR A 58 -11.91 9.85 6.03
N ARG A 59 -12.23 10.64 7.05
CA ARG A 59 -11.25 11.24 7.97
C ARG A 59 -10.41 10.17 8.68
N SER A 60 -11.07 9.18 9.28
CA SER A 60 -10.36 8.11 9.99
C SER A 60 -9.50 7.25 9.06
N LYS A 61 -9.96 7.01 7.82
CA LYS A 61 -9.18 6.32 6.78
C LYS A 61 -7.92 7.10 6.42
N LEU A 62 -8.06 8.42 6.18
CA LEU A 62 -6.94 9.31 5.87
C LEU A 62 -5.95 9.40 7.02
N MET A 63 -6.43 9.59 8.26
CA MET A 63 -5.56 9.64 9.44
C MET A 63 -4.82 8.32 9.66
N SER A 64 -5.50 7.18 9.52
CA SER A 64 -4.89 5.86 9.62
C SER A 64 -3.76 5.67 8.58
N TYR A 65 -4.00 6.07 7.33
CA TYR A 65 -3.02 6.00 6.27
C TYR A 65 -1.82 6.92 6.53
N PHE A 66 -2.05 8.20 6.80
CA PHE A 66 -0.98 9.17 7.02
C PHE A 66 -0.16 8.87 8.28
N SER A 67 -0.79 8.39 9.35
CA SER A 67 -0.08 7.98 10.57
C SER A 67 0.84 6.78 10.30
N ALA A 68 0.39 5.81 9.51
CA ALA A 68 1.21 4.67 9.10
C ALA A 68 2.40 5.11 8.24
N GLU A 69 2.20 6.04 7.29
CA GLU A 69 3.28 6.59 6.47
C GLU A 69 4.29 7.37 7.31
N ALA A 70 3.83 8.21 8.24
CA ALA A 70 4.70 8.94 9.15
C ALA A 70 5.54 8.00 10.03
N GLN A 71 4.94 6.94 10.56
CA GLN A 71 5.65 5.92 11.34
C GLN A 71 6.68 5.17 10.49
N ARG A 72 6.30 4.77 9.27
CA ARG A 72 7.18 4.04 8.34
C ARG A 72 8.40 4.87 7.95
N LEU A 73 8.22 6.18 7.73
CA LEU A 73 9.27 7.10 7.31
C LEU A 73 10.02 7.74 8.49
N GLY A 74 9.48 7.65 9.71
CA GLY A 74 10.06 8.29 10.89
C GLY A 74 9.98 9.82 10.86
N GLN A 75 9.07 10.39 10.07
CA GLN A 75 8.91 11.85 9.91
C GLN A 75 7.46 12.22 9.63
N TYR A 76 7.07 13.43 10.02
CA TYR A 76 5.71 13.96 9.85
C TYR A 76 5.51 14.76 8.55
N GLU A 77 6.56 14.92 7.76
CA GLU A 77 6.56 15.59 6.46
C GLU A 77 7.03 14.61 5.40
N PHE A 78 6.18 14.34 4.40
CA PHE A 78 6.46 13.30 3.40
C PHE A 78 5.63 13.49 2.12
N ASP A 79 6.12 12.88 1.06
CA ASP A 79 5.40 12.73 -0.21
C ASP A 79 4.74 11.36 -0.31
N ILE A 80 3.51 11.33 -0.81
CA ILE A 80 2.84 10.07 -1.12
C ILE A 80 2.93 9.75 -2.62
N PRO A 81 3.06 8.46 -3.00
CA PRO A 81 3.17 8.06 -4.41
C PRO A 81 1.83 8.07 -5.16
N PHE A 82 0.78 8.63 -4.56
CA PHE A 82 -0.57 8.61 -5.09
C PHE A 82 -1.02 9.98 -5.58
N SER A 83 -1.67 10.01 -6.76
CA SER A 83 -2.56 11.10 -7.13
C SER A 83 -3.82 11.09 -6.25
N ARG A 84 -4.62 12.15 -6.29
CA ARG A 84 -5.90 12.21 -5.53
C ARG A 84 -6.86 11.08 -5.92
N GLN A 85 -6.91 10.71 -7.19
CA GLN A 85 -7.73 9.60 -7.65
C GLN A 85 -7.21 8.28 -7.09
N GLN A 86 -5.93 8.03 -7.23
CA GLN A 86 -5.30 6.79 -6.74
C GLN A 86 -5.43 6.64 -5.22
N LEU A 87 -5.31 7.73 -4.45
CA LEU A 87 -5.53 7.69 -3.00
C LEU A 87 -6.99 7.39 -2.65
N ALA A 88 -7.93 7.96 -3.40
CA ALA A 88 -9.35 7.69 -3.23
C ALA A 88 -9.68 6.21 -3.52
N ASP A 89 -9.13 5.67 -4.61
CA ASP A 89 -9.27 4.26 -4.99
C ASP A 89 -8.61 3.34 -3.95
N TYR A 90 -7.45 3.72 -3.45
CA TYR A 90 -6.72 2.97 -2.41
C TYR A 90 -7.52 2.85 -1.11
N LEU A 91 -8.15 3.95 -0.67
CA LEU A 91 -8.95 4.00 0.57
C LEU A 91 -10.41 3.60 0.36
N ALA A 92 -10.82 3.24 -0.86
CA ALA A 92 -12.19 2.94 -1.24
C ALA A 92 -13.16 4.04 -0.78
N VAL A 93 -12.90 5.27 -1.25
CA VAL A 93 -13.73 6.45 -1.02
C VAL A 93 -13.91 7.23 -2.33
N GLU A 94 -14.92 8.08 -2.38
CA GLU A 94 -15.14 8.93 -3.53
C GLU A 94 -14.15 10.11 -3.53
N ARG A 95 -13.57 10.44 -4.69
CA ARG A 95 -12.51 11.46 -4.85
C ARG A 95 -12.92 12.84 -4.37
N SER A 96 -14.16 13.25 -4.64
CA SER A 96 -14.69 14.56 -4.23
C SER A 96 -14.82 14.62 -2.71
N GLY A 97 -15.35 13.56 -2.09
CA GLY A 97 -15.45 13.42 -0.64
C GLY A 97 -14.09 13.43 0.05
N LEU A 98 -13.08 12.74 -0.53
CA LEU A 98 -11.71 12.74 -0.05
C LEU A 98 -11.11 14.16 -0.09
N SER A 99 -11.28 14.88 -1.21
CA SER A 99 -10.75 16.24 -1.36
C SER A 99 -11.39 17.22 -0.40
N LEU A 100 -12.71 17.11 -0.20
CA LEU A 100 -13.45 17.92 0.77
C LEU A 100 -12.95 17.66 2.20
N GLU A 101 -12.77 16.39 2.57
CA GLU A 101 -12.32 16.01 3.91
C GLU A 101 -10.89 16.48 4.19
N LEU A 102 -9.99 16.38 3.21
CA LEU A 102 -8.63 16.93 3.33
C LEU A 102 -8.64 18.44 3.56
N GLY A 103 -9.54 19.17 2.88
CA GLY A 103 -9.73 20.60 3.11
C GLY A 103 -10.17 20.91 4.55
N LYS A 104 -11.12 20.14 5.10
CA LYS A 104 -11.56 20.26 6.50
C LYS A 104 -10.43 19.95 7.48
N MET A 105 -9.69 18.85 7.26
CA MET A 105 -8.57 18.48 8.12
C MET A 105 -7.46 19.55 8.14
N LYS A 106 -7.23 20.23 7.01
CA LYS A 106 -6.32 21.39 6.94
C LYS A 106 -6.86 22.58 7.76
N GLN A 107 -8.16 22.89 7.64
CA GLN A 107 -8.81 23.94 8.44
C GLN A 107 -8.79 23.64 9.94
N ASP A 108 -8.98 22.38 10.31
CA ASP A 108 -8.89 21.89 11.70
C ASP A 108 -7.45 21.88 12.24
N GLY A 109 -6.45 22.19 11.41
CA GLY A 109 -5.04 22.22 11.80
C GLY A 109 -4.41 20.85 12.01
N LEU A 110 -5.02 19.76 11.56
CA LEU A 110 -4.50 18.40 11.72
C LEU A 110 -3.37 18.09 10.73
N LEU A 111 -3.42 18.69 9.56
CA LEU A 111 -2.38 18.51 8.52
C LEU A 111 -2.31 19.75 7.61
N ASP A 112 -1.23 19.85 6.88
CA ASP A 112 -1.11 20.71 5.71
C ASP A 112 -0.72 19.89 4.48
N PHE A 113 -1.05 20.37 3.29
CA PHE A 113 -0.67 19.66 2.07
C PHE A 113 -0.55 20.60 0.86
N HIS A 114 0.32 20.21 -0.04
CA HIS A 114 0.44 20.78 -1.38
C HIS A 114 0.64 19.65 -2.39
N LYS A 115 -0.35 19.40 -3.26
CA LYS A 115 -0.36 18.26 -4.21
C LYS A 115 -0.22 16.92 -3.46
N SER A 116 0.88 16.19 -3.68
CA SER A 116 1.22 14.91 -3.06
C SER A 116 2.05 15.04 -1.78
N HIS A 117 2.46 16.24 -1.44
CA HIS A 117 3.25 16.54 -0.25
C HIS A 117 2.34 16.81 0.95
N PHE A 118 2.62 16.18 2.09
CA PHE A 118 1.83 16.26 3.32
C PHE A 118 2.71 16.57 4.53
N VAL A 119 2.17 17.39 5.42
CA VAL A 119 2.75 17.72 6.72
C VAL A 119 1.70 17.44 7.79
N LEU A 120 1.94 16.46 8.66
CA LEU A 120 1.07 16.20 9.81
C LEU A 120 1.43 17.16 10.94
N LYS A 121 0.41 17.79 11.52
CA LYS A 121 0.53 18.66 12.68
C LYS A 121 0.04 17.89 13.90
N VAL A 122 0.96 17.23 14.57
CA VAL A 122 0.70 16.43 15.78
C VAL A 122 1.03 17.26 17.01
#